data_b0bdea0a59bc408a677a3bee9a35892f
#
_entry.id   b0bdea0a59bc408a677a3bee9a35892f
#
_cell.length_a   1.000
_cell.length_b   1.000
_cell.length_c   1.000
_cell.angle_alpha   90.00
_cell.angle_beta   90.00
_cell.angle_gamma   90.00
#
_symmetry.space_group_name_H-M   'P 1'
#
loop_
_entity.id
_entity.type
_entity.pdbx_description
1 polymer ?
#
loop_
_entity_poly.entity_id
_entity_poly.type
_entity_poly.pdbx_seq_one_letter_code
_entity_poly.pdbx_strand_id
1 'polypeptide(L)'
;MITVSLIVLLVLALVVKDLIVYYIKKHKKENTSISFKESLDLTEMPVVTFIHNDHKLNFLLDTGSNHNLLDESVADLLDIQSGEMIMHTSINAGGKEKAAPRPKVDITVGYKGNKFTDSFYLLDMSEAFNTIKAESGVTIHGIIGNAFMSKYKYILDFDEMIAYYKK
;
A
#
# COMPACT_ATOMS: atom_id res chain seq x y z
N MET A 1 44.66 -30.46 -19.07
CA MET A 1 43.68 -29.71 -19.87
C MET A 1 42.21 -29.94 -19.45
N ILE A 2 41.78 -31.19 -19.22
CA ILE A 2 40.39 -31.51 -18.86
C ILE A 2 39.93 -30.84 -17.55
N THR A 3 40.78 -30.76 -16.54
CA THR A 3 40.47 -30.17 -15.21
C THR A 3 40.20 -28.65 -15.27
N VAL A 4 40.93 -27.88 -16.06
CA VAL A 4 40.76 -26.45 -16.23
C VAL A 4 39.44 -26.15 -16.95
N SER A 5 39.11 -26.91 -17.98
CA SER A 5 37.86 -26.79 -18.73
C SER A 5 36.63 -27.05 -17.83
N LEU A 6 36.71 -28.05 -16.93
CA LEU A 6 35.65 -28.37 -15.99
C LEU A 6 35.42 -27.26 -14.98
N ILE A 7 36.49 -26.63 -14.47
CA ILE A 7 36.41 -25.51 -13.52
C ILE A 7 35.75 -24.29 -14.21
N VAL A 8 36.14 -23.96 -15.45
CA VAL A 8 35.56 -22.85 -16.22
C VAL A 8 34.07 -23.09 -16.43
N LEU A 9 33.66 -24.32 -16.76
CA LEU A 9 32.25 -24.68 -16.96
C LEU A 9 31.43 -24.54 -15.68
N LEU A 10 31.99 -24.93 -14.55
CA LEU A 10 31.34 -24.77 -13.22
C LEU A 10 31.15 -23.31 -12.84
N VAL A 11 32.18 -22.47 -13.05
CA VAL A 11 32.08 -21.03 -12.76
C VAL A 11 31.03 -20.37 -13.67
N LEU A 12 30.99 -20.74 -14.94
CA LEU A 12 29.99 -20.22 -15.88
C LEU A 12 28.57 -20.61 -15.47
N ALA A 13 28.37 -21.85 -15.03
CA ALA A 13 27.07 -22.32 -14.55
C ALA A 13 26.61 -21.56 -13.28
N LEU A 14 27.52 -21.24 -12.36
CA LEU A 14 27.20 -20.44 -11.18
C LEU A 14 26.79 -19.00 -11.56
N VAL A 15 27.53 -18.35 -12.45
CA VAL A 15 27.21 -17.00 -12.93
C VAL A 15 25.84 -16.97 -13.64
N VAL A 16 25.58 -17.95 -14.49
CA VAL A 16 24.27 -18.05 -15.18
C VAL A 16 23.14 -18.26 -14.18
N LYS A 17 23.33 -19.13 -13.18
CA LYS A 17 22.36 -19.34 -12.10
C LYS A 17 22.07 -18.02 -11.36
N ASP A 18 23.09 -17.25 -10.99
CA ASP A 18 22.91 -16.02 -10.24
C ASP A 18 22.21 -14.95 -11.09
N LEU A 19 22.52 -14.88 -12.39
CA LEU A 19 21.81 -14.02 -13.33
C LEU A 19 20.32 -14.40 -13.45
N ILE A 20 20.00 -15.68 -13.58
CA ILE A 20 18.61 -16.17 -13.64
C ILE A 20 17.86 -15.80 -12.36
N VAL A 21 18.47 -16.05 -11.18
CA VAL A 21 17.86 -15.69 -9.88
C VAL A 21 17.65 -14.19 -9.76
N TYR A 22 18.60 -13.38 -10.21
CA TYR A 22 18.47 -11.91 -10.24
C TYR A 22 17.30 -11.47 -11.13
N TYR A 23 17.20 -11.98 -12.36
CA TYR A 23 16.10 -11.66 -13.28
C TYR A 23 14.74 -12.06 -12.73
N ILE A 24 14.62 -13.24 -12.14
CA ILE A 24 13.37 -13.71 -11.51
C ILE A 24 12.97 -12.78 -10.36
N LYS A 25 13.90 -12.43 -9.47
CA LYS A 25 13.64 -11.53 -8.34
C LYS A 25 13.22 -10.14 -8.81
N LYS A 26 13.92 -9.58 -9.81
CA LYS A 26 13.62 -8.28 -10.39
C LYS A 26 12.22 -8.26 -10.99
N HIS A 27 11.87 -9.24 -11.83
CA HIS A 27 10.56 -9.33 -12.48
C HIS A 27 9.43 -9.52 -11.46
N LYS A 28 9.68 -10.28 -10.39
CA LYS A 28 8.74 -10.45 -9.29
C LYS A 28 8.49 -9.14 -8.56
N LYS A 29 9.54 -8.35 -8.27
CA LYS A 29 9.44 -7.03 -7.64
C LYS A 29 8.62 -6.07 -8.52
N GLU A 30 8.90 -6.01 -9.83
CA GLU A 30 8.17 -5.14 -10.78
C GLU A 30 6.66 -5.43 -10.82
N ASN A 31 6.26 -6.70 -10.75
CA ASN A 31 4.85 -7.10 -10.75
C ASN A 31 4.10 -6.83 -9.44
N THR A 32 4.82 -6.64 -8.34
CA THR A 32 4.23 -6.38 -7.02
C THR A 32 4.40 -4.95 -6.54
N SER A 33 5.19 -4.13 -7.24
CA SER A 33 5.52 -2.76 -6.83
C SER A 33 4.54 -1.73 -7.39
N ILE A 34 4.20 -0.76 -6.53
CA ILE A 34 3.45 0.46 -6.85
C ILE A 34 4.38 1.63 -6.58
N SER A 35 4.58 2.52 -7.54
CA SER A 35 5.35 3.74 -7.33
C SER A 35 4.53 4.77 -6.56
N PHE A 36 5.18 5.46 -5.62
CA PHE A 36 4.65 6.64 -4.96
C PHE A 36 5.53 7.89 -5.17
N LYS A 37 6.42 7.85 -6.16
CA LYS A 37 7.33 8.95 -6.46
C LYS A 37 6.59 10.25 -6.76
N GLU A 38 5.66 10.20 -7.70
CA GLU A 38 4.88 11.38 -8.11
C GLU A 38 4.08 11.97 -6.95
N SER A 39 3.46 11.12 -6.13
CA SER A 39 2.71 11.59 -4.96
C SER A 39 3.62 12.20 -3.90
N LEU A 40 4.80 11.64 -3.70
CA LEU A 40 5.78 12.18 -2.75
C LEU A 40 6.28 13.57 -3.19
N ASP A 41 6.49 13.77 -4.50
CA ASP A 41 6.89 15.06 -5.07
C ASP A 41 5.77 16.12 -4.92
N LEU A 42 4.49 15.71 -4.97
CA LEU A 42 3.35 16.61 -4.92
C LEU A 42 2.82 16.88 -3.50
N THR A 43 2.84 15.86 -2.64
CA THR A 43 2.18 15.89 -1.33
C THR A 43 3.14 15.72 -0.15
N GLU A 44 4.42 15.45 -0.41
CA GLU A 44 5.42 15.03 0.59
C GLU A 44 5.02 13.74 1.34
N MET A 45 4.06 12.99 0.79
CA MET A 45 3.52 11.76 1.41
C MET A 45 3.50 10.59 0.41
N PRO A 46 3.77 9.35 0.87
CA PRO A 46 3.70 8.17 0.03
C PRO A 46 2.25 7.75 -0.21
N VAL A 47 1.66 8.19 -1.32
CA VAL A 47 0.30 7.84 -1.74
C VAL A 47 0.37 6.82 -2.87
N VAL A 48 -0.41 5.76 -2.78
CA VAL A 48 -0.52 4.72 -3.78
C VAL A 48 -1.95 4.57 -4.28
N THR A 49 -2.11 4.18 -5.55
CA THR A 49 -3.43 3.99 -6.16
C THR A 49 -3.74 2.51 -6.29
N PHE A 50 -4.87 2.12 -5.71
CA PHE A 50 -5.51 0.82 -5.93
C PHE A 50 -6.80 0.98 -6.73
N ILE A 51 -7.33 -0.14 -7.21
CA ILE A 51 -8.60 -0.21 -7.92
C ILE A 51 -9.60 -1.01 -7.08
N HIS A 52 -10.81 -0.47 -6.90
CA HIS A 52 -11.96 -1.16 -6.35
C HIS A 52 -13.14 -0.97 -7.30
N ASN A 53 -13.69 -2.05 -7.85
CA ASN A 53 -14.84 -2.01 -8.78
C ASN A 53 -14.69 -0.92 -9.86
N ASP A 54 -13.54 -0.91 -10.57
CA ASP A 54 -13.18 0.07 -11.61
C ASP A 54 -12.93 1.52 -11.13
N HIS A 55 -13.10 1.80 -9.85
CA HIS A 55 -12.75 3.09 -9.25
C HIS A 55 -11.30 3.11 -8.77
N LYS A 56 -10.58 4.16 -9.12
CA LYS A 56 -9.23 4.43 -8.61
C LYS A 56 -9.32 5.08 -7.24
N LEU A 57 -8.75 4.44 -6.24
CA LEU A 57 -8.69 4.91 -4.86
C LEU A 57 -7.23 5.18 -4.48
N ASN A 58 -6.94 6.40 -4.06
CA ASN A 58 -5.63 6.80 -3.59
C ASN A 58 -5.57 6.63 -2.07
N PHE A 59 -4.60 5.88 -1.60
CA PHE A 59 -4.39 5.64 -0.18
C PHE A 59 -3.04 6.20 0.26
N LEU A 60 -3.05 6.96 1.35
CA LEU A 60 -1.84 7.31 2.07
C LEU A 60 -1.30 6.06 2.78
N LEU A 61 -0.02 5.77 2.60
CA LEU A 61 0.68 4.72 3.36
C LEU A 61 1.19 5.32 4.66
N ASP A 62 0.54 4.97 5.78
CA ASP A 62 0.82 5.54 7.08
C ASP A 62 1.23 4.46 8.10
N THR A 63 2.53 4.35 8.37
CA THR A 63 3.08 3.42 9.37
C THR A 63 2.75 3.82 10.81
N GLY A 64 2.28 5.04 11.04
CA GLY A 64 1.81 5.51 12.34
C GLY A 64 0.36 5.10 12.65
N SER A 65 -0.40 4.69 11.62
CA SER A 65 -1.76 4.19 11.81
C SER A 65 -1.76 2.67 12.06
N ASN A 66 -2.41 2.22 13.12
CA ASN A 66 -2.58 0.80 13.39
C ASN A 66 -3.65 0.15 12.51
N HIS A 67 -4.57 0.93 11.98
CA HIS A 67 -5.74 0.48 11.23
C HIS A 67 -5.78 1.07 9.84
N ASN A 68 -6.53 0.40 8.95
CA ASN A 68 -6.87 0.98 7.66
C ASN A 68 -8.11 1.85 7.84
N LEU A 69 -8.11 3.01 7.19
CA LEU A 69 -9.18 3.99 7.25
C LEU A 69 -9.69 4.28 5.84
N LEU A 70 -10.99 4.43 5.70
CA LEU A 70 -11.64 4.86 4.47
C LEU A 70 -12.46 6.12 4.77
N ASP A 71 -12.36 7.13 3.94
CA ASP A 71 -13.18 8.33 4.08
C ASP A 71 -14.66 7.99 3.86
N GLU A 72 -15.55 8.54 4.69
CA GLU A 72 -16.99 8.27 4.63
C GLU A 72 -17.59 8.61 3.25
N SER A 73 -17.10 9.66 2.60
CA SER A 73 -17.54 10.04 1.24
C SER A 73 -17.24 8.98 0.18
N VAL A 74 -16.20 8.17 0.40
CA VAL A 74 -15.85 7.07 -0.51
C VAL A 74 -16.80 5.89 -0.34
N ALA A 75 -17.26 5.62 0.88
CA ALA A 75 -18.25 4.57 1.13
C ALA A 75 -19.55 4.87 0.38
N ASP A 76 -20.00 6.13 0.42
CA ASP A 76 -21.19 6.60 -0.31
C ASP A 76 -20.98 6.48 -1.84
N LEU A 77 -19.82 6.91 -2.34
CA LEU A 77 -19.49 6.83 -3.77
C LEU A 77 -19.51 5.39 -4.31
N LEU A 78 -19.08 4.43 -3.49
CA LEU A 78 -18.94 3.03 -3.89
C LEU A 78 -20.14 2.16 -3.49
N ASP A 79 -21.20 2.76 -2.93
CA ASP A 79 -22.37 2.05 -2.38
C ASP A 79 -21.98 0.91 -1.40
N ILE A 80 -20.95 1.20 -0.57
CA ILE A 80 -20.47 0.26 0.42
C ILE A 80 -21.44 0.28 1.60
N GLN A 81 -22.11 -0.84 1.84
CA GLN A 81 -23.00 -0.97 2.99
C GLN A 81 -22.21 -0.87 4.28
N SER A 82 -22.70 -0.05 5.22
CA SER A 82 -22.09 0.10 6.55
C SER A 82 -21.99 -1.27 7.23
N GLY A 83 -20.78 -1.59 7.69
CA GLY A 83 -20.52 -2.82 8.42
C GLY A 83 -20.87 -2.71 9.91
N GLU A 84 -20.34 -3.63 10.68
CA GLU A 84 -20.51 -3.65 12.13
C GLU A 84 -19.90 -2.42 12.80
N MET A 85 -20.60 -1.84 13.78
CA MET A 85 -20.09 -0.73 14.59
C MET A 85 -19.11 -1.26 15.63
N ILE A 86 -17.83 -0.91 15.48
CA ILE A 86 -16.75 -1.36 16.37
C ILE A 86 -16.10 -0.15 17.03
N MET A 87 -15.75 -0.29 18.32
CA MET A 87 -15.03 0.76 19.05
C MET A 87 -13.65 0.98 18.43
N HIS A 88 -13.43 2.17 17.93
CA HIS A 88 -12.15 2.61 17.38
C HIS A 88 -11.55 3.69 18.30
N THR A 89 -10.30 3.50 18.70
CA THR A 89 -9.56 4.50 19.48
C THR A 89 -8.57 5.20 18.59
N SER A 90 -8.65 6.51 18.52
CA SER A 90 -7.69 7.38 17.84
C SER A 90 -6.99 8.29 18.83
N ILE A 91 -5.74 8.63 18.54
CA ILE A 91 -4.97 9.62 19.29
C ILE A 91 -4.84 10.85 18.41
N ASN A 92 -5.30 12.00 18.88
CA ASN A 92 -5.16 13.25 18.14
C ASN A 92 -3.74 13.84 18.30
N ALA A 93 -3.43 14.87 17.53
CA ALA A 93 -2.13 15.56 17.57
C ALA A 93 -1.77 16.14 18.97
N GLY A 94 -2.75 16.31 19.86
CA GLY A 94 -2.55 16.71 21.27
C GLY A 94 -2.32 15.54 22.23
N GLY A 95 -2.15 14.30 21.72
CA GLY A 95 -1.94 13.10 22.54
C GLY A 95 -3.17 12.62 23.32
N LYS A 96 -4.36 13.17 23.05
CA LYS A 96 -5.60 12.76 23.70
C LYS A 96 -6.23 11.59 22.96
N GLU A 97 -6.51 10.52 23.70
CA GLU A 97 -7.28 9.39 23.17
C GLU A 97 -8.76 9.76 23.02
N LYS A 98 -9.33 9.38 21.90
CA LYS A 98 -10.78 9.46 21.66
C LYS A 98 -11.24 8.10 21.18
N ALA A 99 -12.06 7.44 21.98
CA ALA A 99 -12.73 6.21 21.59
C ALA A 99 -14.16 6.53 21.12
N ALA A 100 -14.52 6.03 19.94
CA ALA A 100 -15.88 6.16 19.41
C ALA A 100 -16.24 4.92 18.60
N PRO A 101 -17.51 4.50 18.57
CA PRO A 101 -17.96 3.47 17.65
C PRO A 101 -17.84 3.99 16.21
N ARG A 102 -17.26 3.14 15.33
CA ARG A 102 -17.08 3.44 13.92
C ARG A 102 -17.54 2.25 13.08
N PRO A 103 -18.20 2.48 11.95
CA PRO A 103 -18.51 1.40 11.03
C PRO A 103 -17.22 0.78 10.51
N LYS A 104 -17.18 -0.54 10.43
CA LYS A 104 -16.08 -1.30 9.86
C LYS A 104 -16.58 -2.05 8.63
N VAL A 105 -15.88 -1.91 7.53
CA VAL A 105 -16.25 -2.50 6.24
C VAL A 105 -15.10 -3.30 5.67
N ASP A 106 -15.41 -4.40 4.99
CA ASP A 106 -14.42 -5.18 4.26
C ASP A 106 -14.47 -4.78 2.79
N ILE A 107 -13.35 -4.35 2.26
CA ILE A 107 -13.22 -4.03 0.83
C ILE A 107 -12.08 -4.82 0.19
N THR A 108 -12.25 -5.10 -1.10
CA THR A 108 -11.19 -5.71 -1.92
C THR A 108 -10.62 -4.66 -2.86
N VAL A 109 -9.36 -4.34 -2.68
CA VAL A 109 -8.63 -3.45 -3.58
C VAL A 109 -7.63 -4.24 -4.42
N GLY A 110 -7.34 -3.76 -5.62
CA GLY A 110 -6.48 -4.47 -6.57
C GLY A 110 -5.40 -3.60 -7.19
N TYR A 111 -4.28 -4.24 -7.56
CA TYR A 111 -3.21 -3.63 -8.33
C TYR A 111 -2.49 -4.68 -9.17
N LYS A 112 -2.31 -4.44 -10.48
CA LYS A 112 -1.63 -5.33 -11.43
C LYS A 112 -2.10 -6.80 -11.31
N GLY A 113 -3.42 -7.03 -11.22
CA GLY A 113 -4.00 -8.36 -11.10
C GLY A 113 -3.90 -9.01 -9.71
N ASN A 114 -3.24 -8.37 -8.75
CA ASN A 114 -3.23 -8.81 -7.36
C ASN A 114 -4.41 -8.18 -6.62
N LYS A 115 -5.06 -8.96 -5.75
CA LYS A 115 -6.21 -8.53 -4.95
C LYS A 115 -5.90 -8.62 -3.47
N PHE A 116 -6.35 -7.64 -2.71
CA PHE A 116 -6.14 -7.52 -1.27
C PHE A 116 -7.50 -7.23 -0.62
N THR A 117 -7.98 -8.14 0.20
CA THR A 117 -9.23 -7.96 0.97
C THR A 117 -8.87 -7.65 2.41
N ASP A 118 -9.29 -6.48 2.89
CA ASP A 118 -9.04 -6.08 4.27
C ASP A 118 -10.17 -5.22 4.82
N SER A 119 -10.16 -5.07 6.15
CA SER A 119 -11.13 -4.27 6.88
C SER A 119 -10.66 -2.83 7.01
N PHE A 120 -11.58 -1.90 6.82
CA PHE A 120 -11.39 -0.47 6.96
C PHE A 120 -12.41 0.11 7.93
N TYR A 121 -11.98 1.04 8.78
CA TYR A 121 -12.89 1.86 9.55
C TYR A 121 -13.32 3.07 8.73
N LEU A 122 -14.62 3.40 8.74
CA LEU A 122 -15.12 4.61 8.10
C LEU A 122 -14.95 5.79 9.06
N LEU A 123 -14.30 6.83 8.58
CA LEU A 123 -14.13 8.08 9.30
C LEU A 123 -14.33 9.25 8.34
N ASP A 124 -14.93 10.33 8.83
CA ASP A 124 -14.88 11.62 8.14
C ASP A 124 -13.47 12.20 8.26
N MET A 125 -12.74 12.18 7.16
CA MET A 125 -11.40 12.74 7.02
C MET A 125 -11.38 13.93 6.04
N SER A 126 -12.56 14.42 5.69
CA SER A 126 -12.76 15.43 4.65
C SER A 126 -11.96 16.72 4.88
N GLU A 127 -11.86 17.20 6.12
CA GLU A 127 -11.09 18.39 6.45
C GLU A 127 -9.60 18.24 6.09
N ALA A 128 -8.97 17.16 6.54
CA ALA A 128 -7.55 16.89 6.28
C ALA A 128 -7.30 16.62 4.78
N PHE A 129 -8.13 15.80 4.14
CA PHE A 129 -7.94 15.43 2.75
C PHE A 129 -8.25 16.57 1.77
N ASN A 130 -9.19 17.44 2.09
CA ASN A 130 -9.45 18.65 1.30
C ASN A 130 -8.29 19.65 1.39
N THR A 131 -7.63 19.76 2.55
CA THR A 131 -6.43 20.59 2.69
C THR A 131 -5.32 20.08 1.76
N ILE A 132 -5.03 18.77 1.79
CA ILE A 132 -4.03 18.15 0.92
C ILE A 132 -4.40 18.35 -0.55
N LYS A 133 -5.67 18.17 -0.90
CA LYS A 133 -6.15 18.37 -2.27
C LYS A 133 -6.01 19.82 -2.74
N ALA A 134 -6.27 20.78 -1.87
CA ALA A 134 -6.15 22.20 -2.20
C ALA A 134 -4.68 22.60 -2.46
N GLU A 135 -3.74 22.00 -1.74
CA GLU A 135 -2.31 22.29 -1.84
C GLU A 135 -1.63 21.55 -3.00
N SER A 136 -2.00 20.29 -3.23
CA SER A 136 -1.30 19.38 -4.15
C SER A 136 -2.09 18.97 -5.39
N GLY A 137 -3.40 19.17 -5.38
CA GLY A 137 -4.31 18.63 -6.39
C GLY A 137 -4.61 17.13 -6.25
N VAL A 138 -3.98 16.43 -5.30
CA VAL A 138 -4.13 14.98 -5.09
C VAL A 138 -5.32 14.71 -4.18
N THR A 139 -6.30 13.92 -4.67
CA THR A 139 -7.42 13.46 -3.83
C THR A 139 -7.01 12.18 -3.12
N ILE A 140 -7.09 12.16 -1.79
CA ILE A 140 -6.88 10.97 -0.96
C ILE A 140 -8.24 10.40 -0.55
N HIS A 141 -8.36 9.07 -0.55
CA HIS A 141 -9.61 8.35 -0.29
C HIS A 141 -9.56 7.56 1.02
N GLY A 142 -8.37 7.37 1.57
CA GLY A 142 -8.18 6.61 2.80
C GLY A 142 -6.72 6.46 3.19
N ILE A 143 -6.52 5.68 4.24
CA ILE A 143 -5.20 5.36 4.80
C ILE A 143 -5.02 3.85 4.83
N ILE A 144 -3.88 3.38 4.38
CA ILE A 144 -3.41 2.01 4.58
C ILE A 144 -2.42 2.03 5.74
N GLY A 145 -2.81 1.38 6.83
CA GLY A 145 -2.04 1.31 8.06
C GLY A 145 -1.25 0.02 8.24
N ASN A 146 -0.65 -0.13 9.42
CA ASN A 146 0.18 -1.27 9.78
C ASN A 146 -0.54 -2.62 9.71
N ALA A 147 -1.86 -2.65 9.95
CA ALA A 147 -2.65 -3.88 9.83
C ALA A 147 -2.52 -4.50 8.44
N PHE A 148 -2.74 -3.70 7.38
CA PHE A 148 -2.59 -4.13 5.99
C PHE A 148 -1.13 -4.45 5.66
N MET A 149 -0.20 -3.55 6.02
CA MET A 149 1.21 -3.70 5.70
C MET A 149 1.77 -5.00 6.29
N SER A 150 1.44 -5.31 7.53
CA SER A 150 1.87 -6.54 8.22
C SER A 150 1.23 -7.78 7.62
N LYS A 151 -0.08 -7.76 7.34
CA LYS A 151 -0.83 -8.88 6.76
C LYS A 151 -0.28 -9.29 5.39
N TYR A 152 -0.01 -8.30 4.54
CA TYR A 152 0.47 -8.53 3.18
C TYR A 152 1.98 -8.41 3.03
N LYS A 153 2.73 -8.23 4.13
CA LYS A 153 4.20 -8.09 4.13
C LYS A 153 4.67 -7.00 3.17
N TYR A 154 3.98 -5.87 3.20
CA TYR A 154 4.32 -4.69 2.40
C TYR A 154 5.62 -4.06 2.88
N ILE A 155 6.45 -3.64 1.95
CA ILE A 155 7.72 -2.95 2.18
C ILE A 155 7.63 -1.59 1.50
N LEU A 156 7.97 -0.56 2.24
CA LEU A 156 8.16 0.80 1.74
C LEU A 156 9.65 0.99 1.45
N ASP A 157 9.98 1.24 0.21
CA ASP A 157 11.35 1.44 -0.28
C ASP A 157 11.46 2.89 -0.74
N PHE A 158 12.03 3.73 0.12
CA PHE A 158 12.20 5.16 -0.16
C PHE A 158 13.38 5.45 -1.08
N ASP A 159 14.32 4.52 -1.26
CA ASP A 159 15.40 4.68 -2.23
C ASP A 159 14.86 4.56 -3.66
N GLU A 160 13.97 3.59 -3.90
CA GLU A 160 13.33 3.39 -5.20
C GLU A 160 11.96 4.09 -5.31
N MET A 161 11.46 4.69 -4.22
CA MET A 161 10.13 5.33 -4.12
C MET A 161 8.99 4.42 -4.56
N ILE A 162 9.01 3.19 -4.08
CA ILE A 162 8.01 2.16 -4.36
C ILE A 162 7.53 1.47 -3.09
N ALA A 163 6.28 1.04 -3.11
CA ALA A 163 5.74 0.08 -2.16
C ALA A 163 5.55 -1.27 -2.85
N TYR A 164 5.96 -2.37 -2.24
CA TYR A 164 5.81 -3.70 -2.79
C TYR A 164 5.58 -4.75 -1.71
N TYR A 165 5.03 -5.90 -2.09
CA TYR A 165 4.83 -7.02 -1.16
C TYR A 165 5.62 -8.25 -1.61
N LYS A 166 6.02 -9.06 -0.65
CA LYS A 166 6.71 -10.33 -0.91
C LYS A 166 5.68 -11.46 -1.07
N LYS A 167 5.60 -12.00 -2.27
CA LYS A 167 4.86 -13.26 -2.52
C LYS A 167 5.60 -14.45 -1.92
#